data_9205385aa22c6823a67e81472960c4db
#
_entry.id   9205385aa22c6823a67e81472960c4db
#
_cell.length_a   1.000
_cell.length_b   1.000
_cell.length_c   1.000
_cell.angle_alpha   90.00
_cell.angle_beta   90.00
_cell.angle_gamma   90.00
#
_symmetry.space_group_name_H-M   'P 1'
#
loop_
_entity.id
_entity.type
_entity.pdbx_description
1 polymer ?
#
loop_
_entity_poly.entity_id
_entity_poly.type
_entity_poly.pdbx_seq_one_letter_code
_entity_poly.pdbx_strand_id
1 'polypeptide(L)'
;MVKKVMILLLCLLMLPVLAVAELPHVVDDAGLFTKNESAQMEAIIEQIREVYQMDAVVVTSYAPKTNTDEKGSNTQAWADDYYDFNGYGMGEDGAGLLYLIDMHNRVPCISTKGVMIDYINDHRLEELFDCSHSDLRDGDYGRAALAVLARLEQFLAEGVEEGSFRYDAETGARLSGLYNKLTEREMRLAILCGVGTMLLMVCIVSGKYSLRGSTYHYNFEENCNLSWLEKRDDYLRQTITRTANSSDSGGGSGGMGS
;
A
#
# COMPACT_ATOMS: atom_id res chain seq x y z
N MET A 1 -4.95 -34.89 -6.76
CA MET A 1 -5.37 -33.61 -6.18
C MET A 1 -4.18 -32.63 -5.99
N VAL A 2 -3.11 -33.05 -5.33
CA VAL A 2 -1.90 -32.24 -5.04
C VAL A 2 -1.26 -31.62 -6.29
N LYS A 3 -1.11 -32.37 -7.40
CA LYS A 3 -0.54 -31.83 -8.66
C LYS A 3 -1.36 -30.69 -9.27
N LYS A 4 -2.69 -30.76 -9.18
CA LYS A 4 -3.58 -29.69 -9.70
C LYS A 4 -3.49 -28.42 -8.83
N VAL A 5 -3.38 -28.57 -7.52
CA VAL A 5 -3.20 -27.45 -6.57
C VAL A 5 -1.83 -26.80 -6.78
N MET A 6 -0.79 -27.60 -7.02
CA MET A 6 0.56 -27.09 -7.29
C MET A 6 0.64 -26.31 -8.60
N ILE A 7 -0.06 -26.77 -9.65
CA ILE A 7 -0.15 -26.03 -10.93
C ILE A 7 -0.92 -24.73 -10.75
N LEU A 8 -2.02 -24.74 -9.99
CA LEU A 8 -2.80 -23.53 -9.71
C LEU A 8 -1.98 -22.51 -8.93
N LEU A 9 -1.19 -22.97 -7.95
CA LEU A 9 -0.28 -22.12 -7.17
C LEU A 9 0.84 -21.53 -8.04
N LEU A 10 1.38 -22.31 -8.97
CA LEU A 10 2.40 -21.87 -9.91
C LEU A 10 1.83 -20.86 -10.92
N CYS A 11 0.60 -21.05 -11.39
CA CYS A 11 -0.11 -20.10 -12.25
C CYS A 11 -0.42 -18.79 -11.52
N LEU A 12 -0.72 -18.82 -10.22
CA LEU A 12 -0.95 -17.63 -9.39
C LEU A 12 0.34 -16.82 -9.18
N LEU A 13 1.49 -17.50 -9.10
CA LEU A 13 2.82 -16.86 -9.01
C LEU A 13 3.27 -16.22 -10.33
N MET A 14 2.67 -16.62 -11.46
CA MET A 14 2.97 -16.12 -12.81
C MET A 14 1.99 -15.02 -13.28
N LEU A 15 1.16 -14.47 -12.38
CA LEU A 15 0.38 -13.28 -12.70
C LEU A 15 1.36 -12.16 -13.05
N PRO A 16 1.30 -11.60 -14.28
CA PRO A 16 2.13 -10.47 -14.62
C PRO A 16 1.80 -9.33 -13.63
N VAL A 17 2.81 -8.83 -12.94
CA VAL A 17 2.71 -7.53 -12.31
C VAL A 17 2.39 -6.58 -13.44
N LEU A 18 1.14 -6.10 -13.50
CA LEU A 18 0.76 -5.05 -14.41
C LEU A 18 1.73 -3.89 -14.14
N ALA A 19 2.64 -3.66 -15.08
CA ALA A 19 3.46 -2.47 -15.08
C ALA A 19 2.49 -1.29 -15.24
N VAL A 20 2.15 -0.66 -14.12
CA VAL A 20 1.49 0.65 -14.13
C VAL A 20 2.50 1.58 -14.79
N ALA A 21 2.11 2.25 -15.85
CA ALA A 21 2.96 3.27 -16.46
C ALA A 21 3.31 4.28 -15.37
N GLU A 22 4.58 4.39 -15.07
CA GLU A 22 5.07 5.29 -14.03
C GLU A 22 4.91 6.72 -14.54
N LEU A 23 4.33 7.61 -13.73
CA LEU A 23 4.19 9.02 -14.05
C LEU A 23 5.58 9.66 -14.06
N PRO A 24 5.89 10.53 -15.04
CA PRO A 24 7.15 11.24 -15.04
C PRO A 24 7.22 12.18 -13.83
N HIS A 25 8.29 12.12 -13.07
CA HIS A 25 8.49 12.98 -11.89
C HIS A 25 9.29 14.25 -12.20
N VAL A 26 9.94 14.28 -13.36
CA VAL A 26 10.56 15.48 -13.91
C VAL A 26 9.80 15.89 -15.17
N VAL A 27 9.05 16.98 -15.07
CA VAL A 27 8.21 17.52 -16.16
C VAL A 27 8.76 18.87 -16.57
N ASP A 28 9.44 18.92 -17.70
CA ASP A 28 10.11 20.12 -18.20
C ASP A 28 9.36 20.73 -19.39
N ASP A 29 8.17 21.27 -19.14
CA ASP A 29 7.36 21.94 -20.18
C ASP A 29 8.00 23.22 -20.70
N ALA A 30 8.84 23.86 -19.90
CA ALA A 30 9.53 25.08 -20.31
C ALA A 30 10.85 24.83 -21.05
N GLY A 31 11.33 23.58 -21.09
CA GLY A 31 12.55 23.18 -21.79
C GLY A 31 13.82 23.77 -21.19
N LEU A 32 13.91 23.81 -19.86
CA LEU A 32 14.99 24.45 -19.11
C LEU A 32 16.09 23.48 -18.70
N PHE A 33 15.82 22.18 -18.72
CA PHE A 33 16.73 21.17 -18.21
C PHE A 33 17.49 20.47 -19.34
N THR A 34 18.74 20.15 -19.10
CA THR A 34 19.47 19.23 -19.95
C THR A 34 19.05 17.79 -19.65
N LYS A 35 19.25 16.90 -20.62
CA LYS A 35 18.97 15.46 -20.43
C LYS A 35 19.73 14.85 -19.26
N ASN A 36 20.94 15.34 -18.99
CA ASN A 36 21.76 14.84 -17.88
C ASN A 36 21.21 15.30 -16.53
N GLU A 37 20.76 16.55 -16.43
CA GLU A 37 20.12 17.08 -15.22
C GLU A 37 18.80 16.35 -14.93
N SER A 38 17.96 16.17 -15.94
CA SER A 38 16.72 15.40 -15.77
C SER A 38 16.99 13.97 -15.29
N ALA A 39 18.00 13.29 -15.84
CA ALA A 39 18.35 11.95 -15.40
C ALA A 39 18.90 11.91 -13.96
N GLN A 40 19.63 12.95 -13.54
CA GLN A 40 20.10 13.07 -12.15
C GLN A 40 18.94 13.34 -11.19
N MET A 41 18.01 14.22 -11.56
CA MET A 41 16.80 14.49 -10.78
C MET A 41 15.97 13.22 -10.59
N GLU A 42 15.69 12.47 -11.67
CA GLU A 42 14.95 11.20 -11.62
C GLU A 42 15.63 10.19 -10.67
N ALA A 43 16.95 10.09 -10.71
CA ALA A 43 17.70 9.20 -9.82
C ALA A 43 17.55 9.57 -8.34
N ILE A 44 17.60 10.86 -7.99
CA ILE A 44 17.40 11.33 -6.61
C ILE A 44 15.94 11.11 -6.20
N ILE A 45 14.99 11.41 -7.07
CA ILE A 45 13.56 11.21 -6.80
C ILE A 45 13.26 9.74 -6.54
N GLU A 46 13.79 8.84 -7.37
CA GLU A 46 13.61 7.40 -7.17
C GLU A 46 14.20 6.93 -5.84
N GLN A 47 15.37 7.44 -5.45
CA GLN A 47 15.96 7.16 -4.15
C GLN A 47 15.06 7.66 -3.00
N ILE A 48 14.51 8.88 -3.10
CA ILE A 48 13.55 9.41 -2.12
C ILE A 48 12.33 8.50 -2.01
N ARG A 49 11.77 8.08 -3.13
CA ARG A 49 10.59 7.21 -3.18
C ARG A 49 10.86 5.83 -2.59
N GLU A 50 11.99 5.23 -2.91
CA GLU A 50 12.35 3.90 -2.40
C GLU A 50 12.64 3.91 -0.90
N VAL A 51 13.42 4.88 -0.43
CA VAL A 51 13.93 4.91 0.95
C VAL A 51 12.89 5.49 1.92
N TYR A 52 12.29 6.63 1.56
CA TYR A 52 11.43 7.37 2.49
C TYR A 52 9.94 7.15 2.24
N GLN A 53 9.57 6.46 1.14
CA GLN A 53 8.17 6.23 0.76
C GLN A 53 7.38 7.54 0.65
N MET A 54 8.03 8.56 0.15
CA MET A 54 7.49 9.89 -0.14
C MET A 54 7.78 10.24 -1.59
N ASP A 55 6.95 11.07 -2.18
CA ASP A 55 7.12 11.48 -3.57
C ASP A 55 7.83 12.82 -3.68
N ALA A 56 8.53 13.02 -4.78
CA ALA A 56 9.09 14.31 -5.14
C ALA A 56 8.88 14.54 -6.63
N VAL A 57 8.44 15.74 -7.00
CA VAL A 57 8.12 16.08 -8.38
C VAL A 57 8.75 17.42 -8.71
N VAL A 58 9.39 17.53 -9.87
CA VAL A 58 9.95 18.78 -10.37
C VAL A 58 9.22 19.18 -11.64
N VAL A 59 8.66 20.38 -11.67
CA VAL A 59 7.90 20.90 -12.79
C VAL A 59 8.42 22.26 -13.23
N THR A 60 8.62 22.43 -14.53
CA THR A 60 8.84 23.74 -15.14
C THR A 60 7.67 24.06 -16.05
N SER A 61 7.02 25.21 -15.89
CA SER A 61 5.84 25.50 -16.72
C SER A 61 5.60 27.01 -16.90
N TYR A 62 4.92 27.34 -18.00
CA TYR A 62 4.34 28.66 -18.28
C TYR A 62 2.83 28.71 -18.01
N ALA A 63 2.25 27.59 -17.53
CA ALA A 63 0.80 27.42 -17.38
C ALA A 63 0.16 28.22 -16.24
N PRO A 64 0.82 28.48 -15.08
CA PRO A 64 0.22 29.30 -14.05
C PRO A 64 -0.15 30.68 -14.57
N LYS A 65 -1.38 31.13 -14.27
CA LYS A 65 -1.84 32.46 -14.69
C LYS A 65 -1.14 33.53 -13.88
N THR A 66 -1.10 34.78 -14.44
CA THR A 66 -0.57 35.95 -13.74
C THR A 66 -1.32 36.14 -12.42
N ASN A 67 -0.57 36.32 -11.34
CA ASN A 67 -1.13 36.66 -10.05
C ASN A 67 -1.67 38.10 -10.08
N THR A 68 -2.96 38.28 -9.82
CA THR A 68 -3.62 39.57 -9.88
C THR A 68 -3.75 40.27 -8.53
N ASP A 69 -3.92 39.48 -7.47
CA ASP A 69 -4.31 39.97 -6.15
C ASP A 69 -3.18 39.83 -5.12
N GLU A 70 -2.61 38.64 -4.99
CA GLU A 70 -1.49 38.35 -4.09
C GLU A 70 -0.36 37.66 -4.85
N LYS A 71 0.87 38.12 -4.66
CA LYS A 71 2.03 37.54 -5.29
C LYS A 71 2.19 36.08 -4.86
N GLY A 72 2.14 35.17 -5.81
CA GLY A 72 2.32 33.76 -5.58
C GLY A 72 1.04 32.94 -5.38
N SER A 73 -0.12 33.56 -5.08
CA SER A 73 -1.36 32.82 -4.77
C SER A 73 -1.83 31.91 -5.91
N ASN A 74 -1.83 32.40 -7.14
CA ASN A 74 -2.25 31.60 -8.30
C ASN A 74 -1.22 30.50 -8.65
N THR A 75 0.07 30.77 -8.45
CA THR A 75 1.14 29.79 -8.65
C THR A 75 1.04 28.64 -7.63
N GLN A 76 0.78 28.98 -6.35
CA GLN A 76 0.59 27.97 -5.31
C GLN A 76 -0.63 27.09 -5.59
N ALA A 77 -1.78 27.70 -5.84
CA ALA A 77 -3.00 26.95 -6.14
C ALA A 77 -2.84 26.06 -7.39
N TRP A 78 -2.12 26.53 -8.40
CA TRP A 78 -1.83 25.72 -9.57
C TRP A 78 -0.90 24.54 -9.23
N ALA A 79 0.11 24.73 -8.39
CA ALA A 79 1.02 23.68 -7.98
C ALA A 79 0.29 22.58 -7.17
N ASP A 80 -0.58 23.00 -6.24
CA ASP A 80 -1.41 22.11 -5.43
C ASP A 80 -2.35 21.29 -6.31
N ASP A 81 -3.09 21.95 -7.21
CA ASP A 81 -3.99 21.30 -8.17
C ASP A 81 -3.22 20.34 -9.10
N TYR A 82 -2.06 20.75 -9.60
CA TYR A 82 -1.25 19.92 -10.50
C TYR A 82 -0.79 18.64 -9.82
N TYR A 83 -0.35 18.73 -8.56
CA TYR A 83 0.04 17.58 -7.77
C TYR A 83 -1.13 16.61 -7.56
N ASP A 84 -2.28 17.14 -7.18
CA ASP A 84 -3.46 16.35 -6.84
C ASP A 84 -4.12 15.70 -8.06
N PHE A 85 -4.34 16.46 -9.13
CA PHE A 85 -5.02 15.96 -10.34
C PHE A 85 -4.21 14.95 -11.14
N ASN A 86 -2.89 15.04 -11.10
CA ASN A 86 -2.05 14.05 -11.76
C ASN A 86 -1.86 12.78 -10.92
N GLY A 87 -2.28 12.80 -9.63
CA GLY A 87 -2.21 11.65 -8.76
C GLY A 87 -0.81 11.35 -8.25
N TYR A 88 0.01 12.37 -8.08
CA TYR A 88 1.29 12.27 -7.41
C TYR A 88 1.13 12.02 -5.91
N GLY A 89 2.20 11.57 -5.27
CA GLY A 89 2.24 11.28 -3.85
C GLY A 89 2.20 9.79 -3.52
N MET A 90 2.75 9.45 -2.38
CA MET A 90 2.80 8.09 -1.88
C MET A 90 1.96 7.92 -0.63
N GLY A 91 1.46 6.70 -0.43
CA GLY A 91 0.62 6.38 0.72
C GLY A 91 -0.83 6.89 0.61
N GLU A 92 -1.60 6.70 1.68
CA GLU A 92 -3.02 7.11 1.72
C GLU A 92 -3.21 8.63 1.78
N ASP A 93 -2.25 9.34 2.34
CA ASP A 93 -2.25 10.78 2.52
C ASP A 93 -1.59 11.55 1.37
N GLY A 94 -1.10 10.81 0.33
CA GLY A 94 -0.45 11.40 -0.84
C GLY A 94 0.84 12.14 -0.51
N ALA A 95 1.64 11.58 0.42
CA ALA A 95 2.86 12.22 0.92
C ALA A 95 3.86 12.55 -0.17
N GLY A 96 4.29 13.81 -0.21
CA GLY A 96 5.33 14.25 -1.12
C GLY A 96 5.44 15.77 -1.26
N LEU A 97 6.34 16.17 -2.17
CA LEU A 97 6.67 17.56 -2.47
C LEU A 97 6.71 17.78 -3.97
N LEU A 98 6.12 18.88 -4.42
CA LEU A 98 6.28 19.39 -5.78
C LEU A 98 7.08 20.70 -5.75
N TYR A 99 8.17 20.73 -6.51
CA TYR A 99 8.94 21.93 -6.79
C TYR A 99 8.61 22.45 -8.18
N LEU A 100 7.95 23.60 -8.25
CA LEU A 100 7.56 24.27 -9.48
C LEU A 100 8.47 25.46 -9.77
N ILE A 101 8.99 25.54 -10.98
CA ILE A 101 9.60 26.75 -11.53
C ILE A 101 8.57 27.38 -12.48
N ASP A 102 7.84 28.36 -11.97
CA ASP A 102 6.84 29.10 -12.73
C ASP A 102 7.52 30.16 -13.61
N MET A 103 7.65 29.87 -14.88
CA MET A 103 8.30 30.76 -15.85
C MET A 103 7.42 31.91 -16.30
N HIS A 104 6.10 31.83 -16.11
CA HIS A 104 5.19 32.90 -16.42
C HIS A 104 5.31 34.06 -15.41
N ASN A 105 5.24 33.72 -14.11
CA ASN A 105 5.35 34.68 -13.02
C ASN A 105 6.80 34.89 -12.55
N ARG A 106 7.73 34.05 -13.01
CA ARG A 106 9.16 34.02 -12.63
C ARG A 106 9.36 33.87 -11.12
N VAL A 107 8.68 32.91 -10.55
CA VAL A 107 8.78 32.58 -9.13
C VAL A 107 8.92 31.06 -8.95
N PRO A 108 9.75 30.58 -8.03
CA PRO A 108 9.69 29.18 -7.60
C PRO A 108 8.52 29.02 -6.63
N CYS A 109 7.96 27.81 -6.60
CA CYS A 109 6.91 27.43 -5.68
C CYS A 109 7.17 26.01 -5.18
N ILE A 110 6.89 25.76 -3.91
CA ILE A 110 6.93 24.42 -3.33
C ILE A 110 5.57 24.13 -2.74
N SER A 111 4.98 23.00 -3.18
CA SER A 111 3.79 22.43 -2.60
C SER A 111 4.17 21.17 -1.83
N THR A 112 3.64 21.00 -0.62
CA THR A 112 3.88 19.81 0.22
C THR A 112 2.57 19.21 0.64
N LYS A 113 2.51 17.86 0.66
CA LYS A 113 1.30 17.11 1.02
C LYS A 113 1.60 15.94 1.94
N GLY A 114 0.60 15.58 2.72
CA GLY A 114 0.66 14.42 3.59
C GLY A 114 1.71 14.58 4.69
N VAL A 115 2.39 13.49 5.00
CA VAL A 115 3.43 13.47 6.04
C VAL A 115 4.66 14.32 5.69
N MET A 116 4.86 14.67 4.41
CA MET A 116 5.94 15.56 3.98
C MET A 116 5.89 16.93 4.72
N ILE A 117 4.70 17.41 5.08
CA ILE A 117 4.50 18.67 5.83
C ILE A 117 5.18 18.62 7.20
N ASP A 118 5.26 17.44 7.82
CA ASP A 118 5.92 17.27 9.12
C ASP A 118 7.46 17.35 9.01
N TYR A 119 8.00 16.94 7.85
CA TYR A 119 9.43 17.00 7.56
C TYR A 119 9.88 18.39 7.10
N ILE A 120 9.03 19.09 6.34
CA ILE A 120 9.33 20.39 5.74
C ILE A 120 8.46 21.44 6.42
N ASN A 121 8.94 21.91 7.58
CA ASN A 121 8.35 23.05 8.26
C ASN A 121 8.75 24.37 7.57
N ASP A 122 8.22 25.49 8.05
CA ASP A 122 8.47 26.81 7.44
C ASP A 122 9.97 27.16 7.35
N HIS A 123 10.77 26.81 8.36
CA HIS A 123 12.21 27.06 8.35
C HIS A 123 12.93 26.25 7.27
N ARG A 124 12.64 24.95 7.16
CA ARG A 124 13.22 24.10 6.11
C ARG A 124 12.72 24.48 4.73
N LEU A 125 11.49 24.96 4.63
CA LEU A 125 10.94 25.48 3.38
C LEU A 125 11.72 26.72 2.91
N GLU A 126 12.04 27.64 3.80
CA GLU A 126 12.90 28.80 3.50
C GLU A 126 14.29 28.35 3.03
N GLU A 127 14.90 27.37 3.70
CA GLU A 127 16.19 26.82 3.28
C GLU A 127 16.16 26.17 1.89
N LEU A 128 15.05 25.49 1.51
CA LEU A 128 14.87 24.95 0.16
C LEU A 128 14.81 26.06 -0.89
N PHE A 129 14.17 27.18 -0.60
CA PHE A 129 14.20 28.34 -1.50
C PHE A 129 15.58 28.97 -1.56
N ASP A 130 16.24 29.14 -0.43
CA ASP A 130 17.54 29.79 -0.35
C ASP A 130 18.63 29.03 -1.11
N CYS A 131 18.63 27.69 -1.02
CA CYS A 131 19.64 26.85 -1.71
C CYS A 131 19.51 26.94 -3.25
N SER A 132 18.35 27.27 -3.79
CA SER A 132 18.08 27.40 -5.23
C SER A 132 18.20 28.82 -5.75
N HIS A 133 18.13 29.82 -4.85
CA HIS A 133 17.95 31.23 -5.23
C HIS A 133 19.07 31.78 -6.14
N SER A 134 20.33 31.45 -5.87
CA SER A 134 21.46 31.96 -6.69
C SER A 134 21.39 31.40 -8.10
N ASP A 135 21.16 30.07 -8.22
CA ASP A 135 21.12 29.38 -9.51
C ASP A 135 19.93 29.79 -10.36
N LEU A 136 18.76 30.00 -9.73
CA LEU A 136 17.58 30.55 -10.41
C LEU A 136 17.84 31.96 -10.97
N ARG A 137 18.54 32.81 -10.21
CA ARG A 137 18.88 34.18 -10.65
C ARG A 137 19.88 34.16 -11.80
N ASP A 138 20.82 33.18 -11.80
CA ASP A 138 21.83 33.05 -12.83
C ASP A 138 21.29 32.34 -14.08
N GLY A 139 20.03 31.80 -14.01
CA GLY A 139 19.39 31.09 -15.10
C GLY A 139 19.72 29.60 -15.19
N ASP A 140 20.41 29.07 -14.18
CA ASP A 140 20.81 27.67 -14.09
C ASP A 140 19.72 26.82 -13.41
N TYR A 141 18.57 26.72 -14.07
CA TYR A 141 17.35 26.10 -13.53
C TYR A 141 17.54 24.62 -13.16
N GLY A 142 18.31 23.88 -13.96
CA GLY A 142 18.61 22.47 -13.70
C GLY A 142 19.42 22.29 -12.41
N ARG A 143 20.42 23.15 -12.20
CA ARG A 143 21.23 23.12 -10.97
C ARG A 143 20.42 23.57 -9.75
N ALA A 144 19.52 24.54 -9.90
CA ALA A 144 18.61 24.97 -8.86
C ALA A 144 17.70 23.82 -8.39
N ALA A 145 17.10 23.09 -9.33
CA ALA A 145 16.25 21.95 -9.01
C ALA A 145 17.01 20.78 -8.34
N LEU A 146 18.22 20.50 -8.82
CA LEU A 146 19.10 19.51 -8.20
C LEU A 146 19.50 19.89 -6.77
N ALA A 147 19.76 21.19 -6.52
CA ALA A 147 20.09 21.68 -5.17
C ALA A 147 18.91 21.49 -4.21
N VAL A 148 17.67 21.77 -4.67
CA VAL A 148 16.45 21.54 -3.89
C VAL A 148 16.26 20.08 -3.56
N LEU A 149 16.39 19.19 -4.55
CA LEU A 149 16.23 17.75 -4.34
C LEU A 149 17.29 17.18 -3.40
N ALA A 150 18.55 17.60 -3.55
CA ALA A 150 19.64 17.16 -2.66
C ALA A 150 19.41 17.65 -1.22
N ARG A 151 18.92 18.88 -1.05
CA ARG A 151 18.60 19.41 0.29
C ARG A 151 17.38 18.73 0.89
N LEU A 152 16.36 18.45 0.09
CA LEU A 152 15.19 17.65 0.50
C LEU A 152 15.61 16.28 1.02
N GLU A 153 16.45 15.56 0.29
CA GLU A 153 16.94 14.25 0.70
C GLU A 153 17.68 14.32 2.05
N GLN A 154 18.48 15.36 2.29
CA GLN A 154 19.12 15.57 3.59
C GLN A 154 18.10 15.76 4.71
N PHE A 155 17.06 16.59 4.52
CA PHE A 155 16.01 16.77 5.51
C PHE A 155 15.24 15.49 5.81
N LEU A 156 15.00 14.69 4.79
CA LEU A 156 14.36 13.38 4.97
C LEU A 156 15.25 12.42 5.77
N ALA A 157 16.56 12.46 5.57
CA ALA A 157 17.53 11.68 6.33
C ALA A 157 17.66 12.15 7.79
N GLU A 158 17.60 13.46 8.03
CA GLU A 158 17.61 14.05 9.37
C GLU A 158 16.34 13.72 10.16
N GLY A 159 15.22 13.47 9.46
CA GLY A 159 13.93 13.23 10.08
C GLY A 159 13.18 14.51 10.43
N VAL A 160 12.07 14.35 11.15
CA VAL A 160 11.25 15.46 11.61
C VAL A 160 11.99 16.25 12.69
N GLU A 161 12.06 17.57 12.55
CA GLU A 161 12.74 18.46 13.49
C GLU A 161 12.05 18.42 14.87
N GLU A 162 12.83 18.38 15.96
CA GLU A 162 12.29 18.36 17.31
C GLU A 162 11.45 19.63 17.58
N GLY A 163 10.21 19.42 18.01
CA GLY A 163 9.27 20.50 18.25
C GLY A 163 8.40 20.90 17.07
N SER A 164 8.62 20.32 15.90
CA SER A 164 7.72 20.46 14.76
C SER A 164 6.35 19.88 15.06
N PHE A 165 5.31 20.55 14.63
CA PHE A 165 3.93 20.09 14.75
C PHE A 165 3.10 20.72 13.63
N ARG A 166 2.04 20.02 13.26
CA ARG A 166 1.02 20.56 12.36
C ARG A 166 -0.32 20.65 13.07
N TYR A 167 -1.19 21.49 12.57
CA TYR A 167 -2.57 21.54 13.01
C TYR A 167 -3.45 20.76 12.02
N ASP A 168 -4.39 20.02 12.56
CA ASP A 168 -5.45 19.44 11.77
C ASP A 168 -6.32 20.56 11.20
N ALA A 169 -6.53 20.55 9.88
CA ALA A 169 -7.24 21.64 9.17
C ALA A 169 -8.72 21.73 9.55
N GLU A 170 -9.35 20.61 9.96
CA GLU A 170 -10.77 20.57 10.30
C GLU A 170 -11.01 20.86 11.78
N THR A 171 -10.16 20.33 12.65
CA THR A 171 -10.38 20.39 14.11
C THR A 171 -9.53 21.45 14.80
N GLY A 172 -8.49 21.97 14.15
CA GLY A 172 -7.51 22.87 14.75
C GLY A 172 -6.66 22.19 15.84
N ALA A 173 -6.76 20.88 15.97
CA ALA A 173 -6.01 20.13 16.97
C ALA A 173 -4.54 20.00 16.55
N ARG A 174 -3.64 20.14 17.55
CA ARG A 174 -2.21 19.93 17.32
C ARG A 174 -1.94 18.43 17.11
N LEU A 175 -1.51 18.09 15.92
CA LEU A 175 -1.08 16.74 15.58
C LEU A 175 0.41 16.62 15.94
N SER A 176 0.72 15.87 16.99
CA SER A 176 2.08 15.55 17.38
C SER A 176 2.32 14.07 17.14
N GLY A 177 3.30 13.74 16.35
CA GLY A 177 3.80 12.37 16.21
C GLY A 177 3.99 11.89 14.79
N LEU A 178 5.11 11.25 14.60
CA LEU A 178 5.41 10.41 13.44
C LEU A 178 4.29 9.40 13.22
N TYR A 179 3.64 9.50 12.10
CA TYR A 179 2.69 8.49 11.65
C TYR A 179 3.46 7.23 11.26
N ASN A 180 3.66 6.33 12.21
CA ASN A 180 4.03 4.94 11.93
C ASN A 180 2.82 4.17 11.37
N LYS A 181 2.26 4.63 10.26
CA LYS A 181 1.31 3.83 9.49
C LYS A 181 2.12 2.91 8.60
N LEU A 182 1.87 1.61 8.73
CA LEU A 182 2.36 0.62 7.78
C LEU A 182 1.95 1.04 6.37
N THR A 183 2.93 1.21 5.51
CA THR A 183 2.70 1.54 4.10
C THR A 183 1.80 0.47 3.46
N GLU A 184 0.94 0.83 2.52
CA GLU A 184 0.11 -0.14 1.78
C GLU A 184 0.94 -1.30 1.20
N ARG A 185 2.15 -1.02 0.75
CA ARG A 185 3.10 -2.03 0.24
C ARG A 185 3.52 -3.02 1.31
N GLU A 186 3.82 -2.54 2.51
CA GLU A 186 4.16 -3.38 3.67
C GLU A 186 2.95 -4.19 4.12
N MET A 187 1.77 -3.60 4.12
CA MET A 187 0.52 -4.29 4.45
C MET A 187 0.20 -5.38 3.42
N ARG A 188 0.34 -5.11 2.13
CA ARG A 188 0.17 -6.11 1.06
C ARG A 188 1.20 -7.24 1.17
N LEU A 189 2.46 -6.91 1.45
CA LEU A 189 3.53 -7.90 1.69
C LEU A 189 3.24 -8.76 2.93
N ALA A 190 2.80 -8.15 4.02
CA ALA A 190 2.43 -8.86 5.24
C ALA A 190 1.24 -9.82 5.00
N ILE A 191 0.22 -9.39 4.26
CA ILE A 191 -0.92 -10.22 3.88
C ILE A 191 -0.47 -11.38 2.98
N LEU A 192 0.36 -11.12 1.97
CA LEU A 192 0.90 -12.15 1.09
C LEU A 192 1.74 -13.18 1.86
N CYS A 193 2.60 -12.75 2.75
CA CYS A 193 3.38 -13.62 3.63
C CYS A 193 2.47 -14.43 4.56
N GLY A 194 1.45 -13.79 5.14
CA GLY A 194 0.47 -14.45 6.02
C GLY A 194 -0.33 -15.53 5.29
N VAL A 195 -0.86 -15.22 4.12
CA VAL A 195 -1.58 -16.19 3.28
C VAL A 195 -0.64 -17.32 2.80
N GLY A 196 0.58 -16.99 2.39
CA GLY A 196 1.58 -17.95 1.96
C GLY A 196 1.93 -18.95 3.08
N THR A 197 2.18 -18.47 4.29
CA THR A 197 2.46 -19.33 5.45
C THR A 197 1.27 -20.19 5.85
N MET A 198 0.05 -19.64 5.79
CA MET A 198 -1.18 -20.39 6.05
C MET A 198 -1.36 -21.55 5.05
N LEU A 199 -1.19 -21.29 3.75
CA LEU A 199 -1.28 -22.32 2.71
C LEU A 199 -0.21 -23.40 2.87
N LEU A 200 1.01 -23.01 3.21
CA LEU A 200 2.12 -23.94 3.46
C LEU A 200 1.83 -24.84 4.66
N MET A 201 1.28 -24.28 5.74
CA MET A 201 0.83 -25.05 6.91
C MET A 201 -0.29 -26.05 6.54
N VAL A 202 -1.29 -25.61 5.77
CA VAL A 202 -2.37 -26.50 5.30
C VAL A 202 -1.81 -27.64 4.45
N CYS A 203 -0.85 -27.35 3.56
CA CYS A 203 -0.21 -28.40 2.75
C CYS A 203 0.58 -29.40 3.60
N ILE A 204 1.33 -28.93 4.60
CA ILE A 204 2.09 -29.80 5.50
C ILE A 204 1.15 -30.67 6.32
N VAL A 205 0.11 -30.05 6.92
CA VAL A 205 -0.88 -30.77 7.72
C VAL A 205 -1.65 -31.78 6.88
N SER A 206 -2.15 -31.38 5.70
CA SER A 206 -2.86 -32.29 4.79
C SER A 206 -1.98 -33.42 4.28
N GLY A 207 -0.68 -33.17 4.06
CA GLY A 207 0.27 -34.21 3.64
C GLY A 207 0.60 -35.17 4.75
N LYS A 208 0.75 -34.69 5.97
CA LYS A 208 1.17 -35.47 7.13
C LYS A 208 -0.01 -36.18 7.81
N TYR A 209 -1.20 -35.57 7.79
CA TYR A 209 -2.43 -36.08 8.39
C TYR A 209 -3.49 -36.48 7.35
N SER A 210 -3.08 -36.69 6.09
CA SER A 210 -3.92 -37.35 5.11
C SER A 210 -4.30 -38.71 5.69
N LEU A 211 -5.52 -38.77 6.20
CA LEU A 211 -6.17 -40.03 6.53
C LEU A 211 -6.24 -40.81 5.21
N ARG A 212 -5.18 -41.55 4.87
CA ARG A 212 -5.33 -42.72 4.01
C ARG A 212 -6.28 -43.58 4.78
N GLY A 213 -7.49 -43.69 4.27
CA GLY A 213 -8.42 -44.70 4.68
C GLY A 213 -7.79 -46.09 4.41
N SER A 214 -6.84 -46.45 5.22
CA SER A 214 -6.45 -47.77 5.43
C SER A 214 -7.63 -48.39 6.17
N THR A 215 -8.58 -48.94 5.39
CA THR A 215 -9.51 -49.90 5.91
C THR A 215 -8.62 -51.07 6.37
N TYR A 216 -8.22 -50.98 7.62
CA TYR A 216 -7.56 -52.10 8.25
C TYR A 216 -8.65 -53.18 8.40
N HIS A 217 -8.76 -54.05 7.39
CA HIS A 217 -9.52 -55.29 7.50
C HIS A 217 -8.77 -56.13 8.50
N TYR A 218 -9.24 -56.10 9.74
CA TYR A 218 -8.79 -57.06 10.74
C TYR A 218 -9.15 -58.47 10.22
N ASN A 219 -8.12 -59.23 9.83
CA ASN A 219 -8.31 -60.59 9.33
C ASN A 219 -8.52 -61.51 10.53
N PHE A 220 -9.78 -61.80 10.82
CA PHE A 220 -10.20 -62.56 12.00
C PHE A 220 -9.68 -63.99 11.94
N GLU A 221 -9.55 -64.57 10.72
CA GLU A 221 -9.07 -65.92 10.52
C GLU A 221 -7.57 -66.13 10.81
N GLU A 222 -6.76 -65.10 10.56
CA GLU A 222 -5.31 -65.12 10.80
C GLU A 222 -4.93 -64.80 12.26
N ASN A 223 -5.75 -63.98 12.94
CA ASN A 223 -5.39 -63.43 14.26
C ASN A 223 -6.18 -64.04 15.42
N CYS A 224 -7.17 -64.89 15.20
CA CYS A 224 -7.96 -65.55 16.23
C CYS A 224 -7.95 -67.04 16.03
N ASN A 225 -7.36 -67.79 16.99
CA ASN A 225 -7.48 -69.23 17.10
C ASN A 225 -8.80 -69.56 17.81
N LEU A 226 -9.92 -69.63 17.06
CA LEU A 226 -11.24 -69.94 17.59
C LEU A 226 -11.54 -71.42 17.34
N SER A 227 -11.56 -72.20 18.37
CA SER A 227 -12.14 -73.56 18.32
C SER A 227 -13.61 -73.47 18.71
N TRP A 228 -14.48 -73.67 17.73
CA TRP A 228 -15.93 -73.70 17.96
C TRP A 228 -16.30 -75.05 18.55
N LEU A 229 -16.75 -75.09 19.79
CA LEU A 229 -17.32 -76.26 20.43
C LEU A 229 -18.77 -76.54 19.96
N GLU A 230 -19.52 -75.47 19.67
CA GLU A 230 -20.85 -75.50 19.13
C GLU A 230 -21.12 -74.28 18.28
N LYS A 231 -21.59 -74.40 17.06
CA LYS A 231 -21.98 -73.30 16.18
C LYS A 231 -23.51 -73.29 16.10
N ARG A 232 -24.15 -72.53 16.92
CA ARG A 232 -25.60 -72.34 16.95
C ARG A 232 -25.93 -70.87 16.73
N ASP A 233 -26.75 -70.62 15.74
CA ASP A 233 -27.21 -69.25 15.40
C ASP A 233 -28.64 -69.05 15.93
N ASP A 234 -28.73 -68.61 17.20
CA ASP A 234 -30.03 -68.36 17.82
C ASP A 234 -30.33 -66.89 17.70
N TYR A 235 -31.43 -66.54 17.02
CA TYR A 235 -31.94 -65.16 16.95
C TYR A 235 -32.39 -64.71 18.34
N LEU A 236 -31.62 -63.82 18.94
CA LEU A 236 -31.86 -63.34 20.31
C LEU A 236 -32.83 -62.18 20.38
N ARG A 237 -32.65 -61.19 19.51
CA ARG A 237 -33.51 -59.98 19.56
C ARG A 237 -33.20 -59.03 18.40
N GLN A 238 -34.23 -58.43 17.85
CA GLN A 238 -34.10 -57.26 16.97
C GLN A 238 -34.50 -55.99 17.74
N THR A 239 -33.59 -55.03 17.87
CA THR A 239 -33.93 -53.72 18.43
C THR A 239 -33.99 -52.71 17.31
N ILE A 240 -35.18 -52.17 17.04
CA ILE A 240 -35.38 -51.10 16.08
C ILE A 240 -35.35 -49.78 16.83
N THR A 241 -34.30 -49.03 16.71
CA THR A 241 -34.18 -47.67 17.23
C THR A 241 -34.76 -46.70 16.19
N ARG A 242 -35.92 -46.12 16.44
CA ARG A 242 -36.45 -45.04 15.62
C ARG A 242 -35.98 -43.73 16.20
N THR A 243 -35.14 -43.01 15.48
CA THR A 243 -34.83 -41.63 15.78
C THR A 243 -35.93 -40.75 15.21
N ALA A 244 -36.69 -40.08 16.05
CA ALA A 244 -37.67 -39.08 15.59
C ALA A 244 -36.92 -37.88 15.04
N ASN A 245 -37.07 -37.62 13.73
CA ASN A 245 -36.70 -36.32 13.17
C ASN A 245 -37.69 -35.30 13.71
N SER A 246 -37.26 -34.39 14.58
CA SER A 246 -38.01 -33.20 14.90
C SER A 246 -38.01 -32.29 13.69
N SER A 247 -39.05 -32.43 12.85
CA SER A 247 -39.40 -31.41 11.88
C SER A 247 -40.00 -30.23 12.65
N ASP A 248 -39.27 -29.16 12.69
CA ASP A 248 -39.73 -27.87 13.16
C ASP A 248 -40.87 -27.39 12.25
N SER A 249 -42.11 -27.56 12.72
CA SER A 249 -43.29 -27.00 12.09
C SER A 249 -43.67 -25.72 12.79
N GLY A 250 -43.14 -24.60 12.29
CA GLY A 250 -43.67 -23.29 12.56
C GLY A 250 -45.12 -23.21 12.03
N GLY A 251 -46.10 -23.34 12.88
CA GLY A 251 -47.50 -23.11 12.59
C GLY A 251 -47.99 -21.86 13.30
N GLY A 252 -48.11 -20.75 12.55
CA GLY A 252 -48.89 -19.63 12.99
C GLY A 252 -50.38 -19.98 13.00
N SER A 253 -51.07 -19.62 14.03
CA SER A 253 -52.53 -19.60 14.03
C SER A 253 -53.03 -18.25 14.46
N GLY A 254 -53.73 -17.63 13.56
CA GLY A 254 -54.53 -16.47 13.79
C GLY A 254 -55.79 -16.78 14.59
N GLY A 255 -56.31 -15.72 15.13
CA GLY A 255 -57.33 -15.59 16.11
C GLY A 255 -58.78 -15.85 15.67
N MET A 256 -59.62 -15.42 16.48
CA MET A 256 -61.05 -15.05 16.51
C MET A 256 -61.63 -15.64 17.77
N GLY A 257 -62.30 -14.94 18.56
CA GLY A 257 -63.31 -13.93 18.47
C GLY A 257 -64.37 -14.23 19.50
N SER A 258 -64.85 -13.24 20.10
CA SER A 258 -66.04 -13.00 20.89
C SER A 258 -65.73 -12.42 22.26
#